data_ef809b78f89aad229aa9ee8641a4d036
#
_entry.id   ef809b78f89aad229aa9ee8641a4d036
#
_cell.length_a   1.000
_cell.length_b   1.000
_cell.length_c   1.000
_cell.angle_alpha   90.00
_cell.angle_beta   90.00
_cell.angle_gamma   90.00
#
_symmetry.space_group_name_H-M   'P 1'
#
loop_
_entity.id
_entity.type
_entity.pdbx_description
1 polymer ?
#
loop_
_entity_poly.entity_id
_entity_poly.type
_entity_poly.pdbx_seq_one_letter_code
_entity_poly.pdbx_strand_id
1 'polypeptide(L)'
;LQTKNTTYQMQVDRYGFLLHLYYGKKTDTCMDYLLTYYDRGFSGNPYDAGEDRTYSMDTLPQEFPCYGNGDFRSTAFAVENADGSMSCDLRYKSHVILDGKYNLEGLPAVYASEEEAQTLEILMEDPVTGVKVVLLYGVLPAQDIITRSVCVKNESSGKIYLNKIESASLDFLYGDYELLTFYGRHAMERNVQRVPVVHGTQ
;
A
#
# COMPACT_ATOMS: atom_id res chain seq x y z
N LEU A 1 11.77 -5.50 -3.57
CA LEU A 1 12.25 -4.57 -4.58
C LEU A 1 13.58 -3.98 -4.13
N GLN A 2 14.52 -3.83 -5.04
CA GLN A 2 15.83 -3.24 -4.72
C GLN A 2 16.24 -2.21 -5.76
N THR A 3 16.79 -1.13 -5.26
CA THR A 3 17.50 -0.14 -6.09
C THR A 3 19.00 -0.14 -5.76
N LYS A 4 19.74 0.84 -6.24
CA LYS A 4 21.17 0.97 -5.94
C LYS A 4 21.42 1.08 -4.44
N ASN A 5 20.65 1.88 -3.71
CA ASN A 5 20.88 2.20 -2.30
C ASN A 5 19.70 1.86 -1.37
N THR A 6 18.56 1.44 -1.91
CA THR A 6 17.37 1.17 -1.10
C THR A 6 16.81 -0.23 -1.30
N THR A 7 16.11 -0.72 -0.29
CA THR A 7 15.34 -1.95 -0.32
C THR A 7 13.92 -1.65 0.14
N TYR A 8 12.94 -2.21 -0.58
CA TYR A 8 11.53 -2.21 -0.23
C TYR A 8 11.08 -3.66 -0.12
N GLN A 9 10.57 -4.06 1.04
CA GLN A 9 10.14 -5.43 1.31
C GLN A 9 8.67 -5.48 1.69
N MET A 10 8.00 -6.47 1.18
CA MET A 10 6.62 -6.83 1.52
C MET A 10 6.48 -8.34 1.53
N GLN A 11 5.47 -8.83 2.21
CA GLN A 11 5.20 -10.25 2.38
C GLN A 11 3.71 -10.53 2.25
N VAL A 12 3.38 -11.62 1.58
CA VAL A 12 2.05 -12.23 1.67
C VAL A 12 2.04 -13.14 2.88
N ASP A 13 1.13 -12.89 3.80
CA ASP A 13 1.03 -13.68 5.02
C ASP A 13 0.20 -14.97 4.82
N ARG A 14 0.06 -15.74 5.91
CA ARG A 14 -0.68 -17.03 5.91
C ARG A 14 -2.17 -16.93 5.57
N TYR A 15 -2.76 -15.74 5.69
CA TYR A 15 -4.17 -15.48 5.36
C TYR A 15 -4.35 -14.72 4.05
N GLY A 16 -3.27 -14.46 3.32
CA GLY A 16 -3.30 -13.78 2.02
C GLY A 16 -3.30 -12.27 2.11
N PHE A 17 -3.06 -11.68 3.27
CA PHE A 17 -2.84 -10.23 3.37
C PHE A 17 -1.44 -9.88 2.89
N LEU A 18 -1.35 -8.78 2.16
CA LEU A 18 -0.07 -8.22 1.75
C LEU A 18 0.39 -7.20 2.79
N LEU A 19 1.49 -7.51 3.46
CA LEU A 19 2.05 -6.72 4.55
C LEU A 19 3.32 -5.99 4.10
N HIS A 20 3.46 -4.72 4.50
CA HIS A 20 4.68 -3.94 4.36
C HIS A 20 5.68 -4.34 5.44
N LEU A 21 6.91 -4.68 5.07
CA LEU A 21 7.93 -5.04 6.03
C LEU A 21 8.95 -3.93 6.26
N TYR A 22 9.43 -3.34 5.18
CA TYR A 22 10.55 -2.42 5.26
C TYR A 22 10.65 -1.52 4.02
N TYR A 23 10.99 -0.29 4.24
CA TYR A 23 11.51 0.61 3.23
C TYR A 23 12.64 1.43 3.81
N GLY A 24 13.82 1.35 3.22
CA GLY A 24 14.98 2.07 3.73
C GLY A 24 16.28 1.71 3.04
N LYS A 25 17.40 1.90 3.74
CA LYS A 25 18.74 1.60 3.24
C LYS A 25 18.84 0.17 2.72
N LYS A 26 19.59 -0.02 1.65
CA LYS A 26 19.78 -1.33 1.00
C LYS A 26 20.23 -2.39 2.00
N THR A 27 19.52 -3.51 1.99
CA THR A 27 19.81 -4.69 2.79
C THR A 27 19.34 -5.95 2.07
N ASP A 28 20.04 -7.06 2.27
CA ASP A 28 19.66 -8.40 1.80
C ASP A 28 19.01 -9.22 2.92
N THR A 29 18.91 -8.65 4.14
CA THR A 29 18.26 -9.30 5.27
C THR A 29 16.75 -9.27 5.11
N CYS A 30 16.07 -10.42 5.33
CA CYS A 30 14.62 -10.45 5.44
C CYS A 30 14.19 -9.71 6.71
N MET A 31 13.22 -8.81 6.58
CA MET A 31 12.73 -7.97 7.67
C MET A 31 11.40 -8.48 8.27
N ASP A 32 11.04 -9.73 8.06
CA ASP A 32 9.82 -10.36 8.58
C ASP A 32 9.74 -10.36 10.11
N TYR A 33 10.89 -10.35 10.80
CA TYR A 33 10.97 -10.23 12.25
C TYR A 33 10.44 -8.88 12.80
N LEU A 34 10.21 -7.89 11.94
CA LEU A 34 9.58 -6.62 12.32
C LEU A 34 8.07 -6.77 12.52
N LEU A 35 7.45 -7.80 11.97
CA LEU A 35 6.05 -8.09 12.22
C LEU A 35 5.88 -8.57 13.66
N THR A 36 5.05 -7.87 14.41
CA THR A 36 4.75 -8.22 15.80
C THR A 36 3.30 -8.67 15.95
N TYR A 37 3.12 -9.81 16.60
CA TYR A 37 1.82 -10.39 16.89
C TYR A 37 1.65 -10.46 18.41
N TYR A 38 0.67 -9.75 18.95
CA TYR A 38 0.40 -9.76 20.38
C TYR A 38 -1.08 -9.59 20.68
N ASP A 39 -1.55 -10.25 21.74
CA ASP A 39 -2.93 -10.13 22.20
C ASP A 39 -3.19 -8.74 22.78
N ARG A 40 -4.03 -7.98 22.12
CA ARG A 40 -4.47 -6.65 22.56
C ARG A 40 -5.75 -6.69 23.41
N GLY A 41 -6.28 -7.87 23.66
CA GLY A 41 -7.50 -8.06 24.38
C GLY A 41 -8.75 -7.80 23.56
N PHE A 42 -8.83 -6.68 22.86
CA PHE A 42 -9.93 -6.28 22.00
C PHE A 42 -9.37 -5.72 20.67
N SER A 43 -9.65 -6.42 19.60
CA SER A 43 -9.14 -6.06 18.27
C SER A 43 -10.01 -6.64 17.14
N GLY A 44 -9.94 -6.03 15.96
CA GLY A 44 -10.56 -6.55 14.76
C GLY A 44 -9.72 -7.69 14.18
N ASN A 45 -10.10 -8.93 14.44
CA ASN A 45 -9.46 -10.09 13.85
C ASN A 45 -10.22 -10.50 12.60
N PRO A 46 -9.55 -10.88 11.51
CA PRO A 46 -10.22 -11.45 10.35
C PRO A 46 -10.79 -12.83 10.71
N TYR A 47 -11.85 -13.22 10.04
CA TYR A 47 -12.53 -14.51 10.27
C TYR A 47 -11.55 -15.70 10.21
N ASP A 48 -10.60 -15.65 9.26
CA ASP A 48 -9.61 -16.71 9.06
C ASP A 48 -8.67 -16.92 10.24
N ALA A 49 -8.47 -15.91 11.09
CA ALA A 49 -7.65 -16.01 12.29
C ALA A 49 -8.34 -16.84 13.41
N GLY A 50 -9.66 -17.07 13.31
CA GLY A 50 -10.41 -17.83 14.29
C GLY A 50 -10.24 -17.27 15.70
N GLU A 51 -9.76 -18.12 16.63
CA GLU A 51 -9.52 -17.74 18.03
C GLU A 51 -8.14 -17.09 18.28
N ASP A 52 -7.33 -16.91 17.25
CA ASP A 52 -6.01 -16.28 17.40
C ASP A 52 -6.14 -14.77 17.62
N ARG A 53 -6.19 -14.38 18.88
CA ARG A 53 -6.31 -12.98 19.31
C ARG A 53 -5.04 -12.16 19.11
N THR A 54 -3.94 -12.79 18.73
CA THR A 54 -2.68 -12.09 18.43
C THR A 54 -2.66 -11.53 17.01
N TYR A 55 -3.56 -12.00 16.14
CA TYR A 55 -3.66 -11.54 14.76
C TYR A 55 -4.70 -10.42 14.64
N SER A 56 -4.23 -9.19 14.52
CA SER A 56 -5.08 -8.00 14.49
C SER A 56 -4.74 -7.09 13.31
N MET A 57 -5.76 -6.79 12.48
CA MET A 57 -5.59 -5.96 11.28
C MET A 57 -5.18 -4.53 11.59
N ASP A 58 -5.55 -4.01 12.75
CA ASP A 58 -5.24 -2.64 13.15
C ASP A 58 -3.81 -2.46 13.72
N THR A 59 -3.03 -3.53 13.83
CA THR A 59 -1.61 -3.51 14.23
C THR A 59 -0.66 -3.94 13.12
N LEU A 60 -1.15 -4.72 12.18
CA LEU A 60 -0.34 -5.21 11.07
C LEU A 60 -0.14 -4.12 10.01
N PRO A 61 1.08 -3.92 9.51
CA PRO A 61 1.39 -2.91 8.50
C PRO A 61 0.92 -3.38 7.12
N GLN A 62 -0.37 -3.19 6.81
CA GLN A 62 -0.90 -3.56 5.50
C GLN A 62 -0.27 -2.70 4.41
N GLU A 63 0.16 -3.31 3.32
CA GLU A 63 0.73 -2.63 2.15
C GLU A 63 -0.30 -1.74 1.45
N PHE A 64 -1.57 -2.16 1.46
CA PHE A 64 -2.68 -1.40 0.90
C PHE A 64 -3.95 -1.61 1.76
N PRO A 65 -4.05 -0.91 2.90
CA PRO A 65 -5.15 -1.08 3.83
C PRO A 65 -6.48 -0.65 3.22
N CYS A 66 -7.50 -1.48 3.36
CA CYS A 66 -8.86 -1.20 2.91
C CYS A 66 -9.84 -1.05 4.07
N TYR A 67 -10.90 -0.28 3.85
CA TYR A 67 -11.94 -0.07 4.85
C TYR A 67 -12.82 -1.30 5.01
N GLY A 68 -13.11 -1.67 6.26
CA GLY A 68 -14.11 -2.68 6.60
C GLY A 68 -13.57 -4.09 6.83
N ASN A 69 -12.23 -4.28 6.83
CA ASN A 69 -11.61 -5.58 7.11
C ASN A 69 -11.09 -5.75 8.56
N GLY A 70 -11.46 -4.83 9.46
CA GLY A 70 -11.02 -4.84 10.86
C GLY A 70 -9.84 -3.91 11.15
N ASP A 71 -9.32 -3.20 10.16
CA ASP A 71 -8.39 -2.09 10.38
C ASP A 71 -9.17 -0.79 10.62
N PHE A 72 -9.01 -0.20 11.79
CA PHE A 72 -9.68 1.04 12.18
C PHE A 72 -8.82 2.29 12.00
N ARG A 73 -7.61 2.12 11.46
CA ARG A 73 -6.72 3.23 11.11
C ARG A 73 -7.16 3.89 9.79
N SER A 74 -6.45 4.93 9.38
CA SER A 74 -6.67 5.54 8.07
C SER A 74 -6.35 4.54 6.95
N THR A 75 -7.30 4.33 6.05
CA THR A 75 -7.19 3.36 4.96
C THR A 75 -6.73 4.03 3.67
N ALA A 76 -6.08 3.27 2.78
CA ALA A 76 -5.72 3.69 1.43
C ALA A 76 -6.88 3.51 0.44
N PHE A 77 -7.84 2.64 0.76
CA PHE A 77 -8.95 2.29 -0.13
C PHE A 77 -10.26 2.19 0.62
N ALA A 78 -11.29 2.83 0.11
CA ALA A 78 -12.66 2.70 0.58
C ALA A 78 -13.62 2.68 -0.62
N VAL A 79 -14.47 1.67 -0.66
CA VAL A 79 -15.44 1.42 -1.72
C VAL A 79 -16.83 1.24 -1.13
N GLU A 80 -17.85 1.75 -1.81
CA GLU A 80 -19.23 1.40 -1.57
C GLU A 80 -19.66 0.41 -2.66
N ASN A 81 -20.06 -0.76 -2.24
CA ASN A 81 -20.48 -1.86 -3.10
C ASN A 81 -21.90 -1.65 -3.64
N ALA A 82 -22.31 -2.45 -4.61
CA ALA A 82 -23.62 -2.33 -5.27
C ALA A 82 -24.82 -2.53 -4.31
N ASP A 83 -24.60 -3.23 -3.23
CA ASP A 83 -25.60 -3.47 -2.17
C ASP A 83 -25.62 -2.40 -1.06
N GLY A 84 -24.77 -1.36 -1.20
CA GLY A 84 -24.60 -0.29 -0.22
C GLY A 84 -23.66 -0.62 0.94
N SER A 85 -23.07 -1.81 0.97
CA SER A 85 -22.06 -2.12 1.99
C SER A 85 -20.75 -1.37 1.68
N MET A 86 -20.00 -1.03 2.75
CA MET A 86 -18.73 -0.32 2.62
C MET A 86 -17.53 -1.19 3.04
N SER A 87 -17.70 -2.49 3.14
CA SER A 87 -16.61 -3.39 3.48
C SER A 87 -15.88 -3.87 2.23
N CYS A 88 -14.57 -3.98 2.36
CA CYS A 88 -13.70 -4.56 1.34
C CYS A 88 -12.58 -5.35 2.04
N ASP A 89 -12.34 -6.58 1.58
CA ASP A 89 -11.33 -7.48 2.15
C ASP A 89 -10.36 -7.95 1.06
N LEU A 90 -9.45 -7.06 0.68
CA LEU A 90 -8.48 -7.33 -0.38
C LEU A 90 -7.44 -8.37 0.05
N ARG A 91 -7.35 -9.44 -0.71
CA ARG A 91 -6.37 -10.51 -0.54
C ARG A 91 -5.45 -10.60 -1.75
N TYR A 92 -4.20 -10.95 -1.53
CA TYR A 92 -3.26 -11.25 -2.60
C TYR A 92 -3.78 -12.39 -3.46
N LYS A 93 -3.70 -12.22 -4.78
CA LYS A 93 -4.10 -13.23 -5.78
C LYS A 93 -2.91 -13.75 -6.56
N SER A 94 -2.14 -12.84 -7.12
CA SER A 94 -0.98 -13.16 -7.96
C SER A 94 -0.09 -11.94 -8.15
N HIS A 95 1.08 -12.14 -8.69
CA HIS A 95 1.92 -11.05 -9.17
C HIS A 95 2.64 -11.43 -10.47
N VAL A 96 3.12 -10.44 -11.17
CA VAL A 96 3.96 -10.58 -12.36
C VAL A 96 5.06 -9.51 -12.31
N ILE A 97 6.24 -9.88 -12.82
CA ILE A 97 7.36 -8.97 -13.01
C ILE A 97 7.55 -8.80 -14.51
N LEU A 98 7.58 -7.57 -14.97
CA LEU A 98 7.70 -7.18 -16.37
C LEU A 98 8.95 -6.30 -16.55
N ASP A 99 9.58 -6.39 -17.71
CA ASP A 99 10.62 -5.44 -18.09
C ASP A 99 10.00 -4.09 -18.45
N GLY A 100 10.76 -3.02 -18.20
CA GLY A 100 10.31 -1.67 -18.44
C GLY A 100 9.41 -1.11 -17.32
N LYS A 101 9.11 0.18 -17.47
CA LYS A 101 8.23 0.93 -16.55
C LYS A 101 6.79 0.93 -17.07
N TYR A 102 5.82 0.59 -16.22
CA TYR A 102 4.41 0.70 -16.56
C TYR A 102 4.01 2.14 -16.92
N ASN A 103 3.00 2.28 -17.76
CA ASN A 103 2.37 3.55 -18.09
C ASN A 103 0.90 3.55 -17.69
N LEU A 104 0.39 4.73 -17.34
CA LEU A 104 -1.03 4.96 -17.08
C LEU A 104 -1.55 5.92 -18.14
N GLU A 105 -2.59 5.50 -18.85
CA GLU A 105 -3.20 6.32 -19.90
C GLU A 105 -3.73 7.64 -19.33
N GLY A 106 -3.39 8.74 -19.99
CA GLY A 106 -3.86 10.08 -19.63
C GLY A 106 -3.23 10.70 -18.36
N LEU A 107 -2.24 10.06 -17.76
CA LEU A 107 -1.53 10.56 -16.59
C LEU A 107 -0.06 10.86 -16.89
N PRO A 108 0.57 11.79 -16.15
CA PRO A 108 2.02 11.99 -16.24
C PRO A 108 2.78 10.70 -16.00
N ALA A 109 3.82 10.45 -16.78
CA ALA A 109 4.62 9.23 -16.69
C ALA A 109 6.09 9.55 -16.41
N VAL A 110 6.73 8.65 -15.68
CA VAL A 110 8.19 8.54 -15.65
C VAL A 110 8.57 7.61 -16.79
N TYR A 111 9.43 8.08 -17.67
CA TYR A 111 9.91 7.31 -18.82
C TYR A 111 11.20 6.57 -18.46
N ALA A 112 11.27 5.31 -18.86
CA ALA A 112 12.46 4.49 -18.79
C ALA A 112 12.40 3.46 -19.92
N SER A 113 13.56 3.07 -20.45
CA SER A 113 13.65 1.95 -21.39
C SER A 113 13.40 0.61 -20.65
N GLU A 114 13.19 -0.44 -21.43
CA GLU A 114 13.02 -1.80 -20.88
C GLU A 114 14.23 -2.27 -20.06
N GLU A 115 15.42 -1.79 -20.40
CA GLU A 115 16.67 -2.13 -19.71
C GLU A 115 16.89 -1.32 -18.42
N GLU A 116 16.25 -0.16 -18.29
CA GLU A 116 16.45 0.77 -17.15
C GLU A 116 15.50 0.53 -15.99
N ALA A 117 14.40 -0.17 -16.22
CA ALA A 117 13.36 -0.35 -15.23
C ALA A 117 12.72 -1.74 -15.29
N GLN A 118 12.12 -2.12 -14.18
CA GLN A 118 11.21 -3.26 -14.09
C GLN A 118 9.91 -2.83 -13.40
N THR A 119 8.85 -3.49 -13.75
CA THR A 119 7.53 -3.31 -13.12
C THR A 119 7.14 -4.57 -12.37
N LEU A 120 6.78 -4.41 -11.09
CA LEU A 120 6.04 -5.43 -10.35
C LEU A 120 4.57 -5.02 -10.34
N GLU A 121 3.71 -5.92 -10.80
CA GLU A 121 2.26 -5.81 -10.67
C GLU A 121 1.77 -6.84 -9.66
N ILE A 122 1.02 -6.40 -8.66
CA ILE A 122 0.39 -7.29 -7.67
C ILE A 122 -1.12 -7.17 -7.82
N LEU A 123 -1.76 -8.27 -8.15
CA LEU A 123 -3.22 -8.37 -8.18
C LEU A 123 -3.74 -8.75 -6.80
N MET A 124 -4.59 -7.90 -6.26
CA MET A 124 -5.39 -8.15 -5.06
C MET A 124 -6.87 -8.26 -5.44
N GLU A 125 -7.61 -9.09 -4.75
CA GLU A 125 -9.02 -9.34 -5.01
C GLU A 125 -9.79 -9.46 -3.69
N ASP A 126 -10.95 -8.84 -3.64
CA ASP A 126 -11.94 -9.16 -2.61
C ASP A 126 -12.73 -10.39 -3.07
N PRO A 127 -12.60 -11.54 -2.38
CA PRO A 127 -13.19 -12.79 -2.82
C PRO A 127 -14.73 -12.81 -2.73
N VAL A 128 -15.33 -11.87 -2.00
CA VAL A 128 -16.79 -11.78 -1.80
C VAL A 128 -17.42 -10.88 -2.85
N THR A 129 -16.87 -9.70 -3.04
CA THR A 129 -17.46 -8.69 -3.94
C THR A 129 -16.95 -8.77 -5.38
N GLY A 130 -15.77 -9.36 -5.59
CA GLY A 130 -15.10 -9.39 -6.89
C GLY A 130 -14.42 -8.08 -7.28
N VAL A 131 -14.31 -7.12 -6.36
CA VAL A 131 -13.51 -5.91 -6.58
C VAL A 131 -12.04 -6.29 -6.64
N LYS A 132 -11.35 -5.82 -7.68
CA LYS A 132 -9.92 -6.07 -7.89
C LYS A 132 -9.12 -4.78 -7.85
N VAL A 133 -7.93 -4.88 -7.27
CA VAL A 133 -6.96 -3.80 -7.22
C VAL A 133 -5.62 -4.33 -7.74
N VAL A 134 -5.01 -3.61 -8.67
CA VAL A 134 -3.66 -3.87 -9.14
C VAL A 134 -2.73 -2.81 -8.57
N LEU A 135 -1.77 -3.24 -7.74
CA LEU A 135 -0.72 -2.39 -7.22
C LEU A 135 0.46 -2.43 -8.20
N LEU A 136 0.87 -1.27 -8.67
CA LEU A 136 1.94 -1.09 -9.66
C LEU A 136 3.18 -0.48 -9.00
N TYR A 137 4.31 -1.15 -9.15
CA TYR A 137 5.61 -0.69 -8.67
C TYR A 137 6.58 -0.62 -9.85
N GLY A 138 6.94 0.57 -10.28
CA GLY A 138 8.02 0.76 -11.26
C GLY A 138 9.33 1.00 -10.52
N VAL A 139 10.30 0.13 -10.77
CA VAL A 139 11.60 0.17 -10.09
C VAL A 139 12.65 0.62 -11.11
N LEU A 140 13.33 1.72 -10.82
CA LEU A 140 14.44 2.27 -11.58
C LEU A 140 15.72 2.17 -10.72
N PRO A 141 16.45 1.05 -10.80
CA PRO A 141 17.52 0.75 -9.85
C PRO A 141 18.64 1.77 -9.83
N ALA A 142 19.08 2.24 -10.99
CA ALA A 142 20.21 3.16 -11.12
C ALA A 142 19.90 4.57 -10.56
N GLN A 143 18.64 4.97 -10.60
CA GLN A 143 18.16 6.29 -10.15
C GLN A 143 17.70 6.29 -8.69
N ASP A 144 17.68 5.14 -8.01
CA ASP A 144 17.10 4.97 -6.66
C ASP A 144 15.63 5.38 -6.58
N ILE A 145 14.84 5.08 -7.61
CA ILE A 145 13.44 5.45 -7.69
C ILE A 145 12.56 4.21 -7.68
N ILE A 146 11.51 4.26 -6.85
CA ILE A 146 10.37 3.35 -6.89
C ILE A 146 9.12 4.20 -7.09
N THR A 147 8.42 3.98 -8.19
CA THR A 147 7.12 4.63 -8.45
C THR A 147 5.98 3.74 -8.01
N ARG A 148 4.91 4.34 -7.54
CA ARG A 148 3.69 3.64 -7.10
C ARG A 148 2.49 4.17 -7.84
N SER A 149 1.61 3.25 -8.27
CA SER A 149 0.30 3.55 -8.81
C SER A 149 -0.68 2.42 -8.51
N VAL A 150 -1.96 2.70 -8.61
CA VAL A 150 -3.03 1.75 -8.31
C VAL A 150 -4.05 1.80 -9.43
N CYS A 151 -4.48 0.62 -9.90
CA CYS A 151 -5.61 0.48 -10.80
C CYS A 151 -6.71 -0.32 -10.12
N VAL A 152 -7.95 0.19 -10.15
CA VAL A 152 -9.12 -0.52 -9.64
C VAL A 152 -9.90 -1.09 -10.81
N LYS A 153 -10.25 -2.38 -10.72
CA LYS A 153 -11.09 -3.08 -11.70
C LYS A 153 -12.36 -3.55 -11.01
N ASN A 154 -13.49 -3.09 -11.51
CA ASN A 154 -14.79 -3.58 -11.03
C ASN A 154 -15.19 -4.83 -11.80
N GLU A 155 -15.00 -5.99 -11.20
CA GLU A 155 -15.53 -7.27 -11.69
C GLU A 155 -16.66 -7.79 -10.79
N SER A 156 -17.22 -6.90 -9.94
CA SER A 156 -18.40 -7.21 -9.14
C SER A 156 -19.67 -7.27 -10.01
N SER A 157 -20.77 -7.71 -9.41
CA SER A 157 -22.04 -7.86 -10.10
C SER A 157 -22.78 -6.53 -10.37
N GLY A 158 -22.25 -5.39 -9.92
CA GLY A 158 -22.93 -4.11 -10.05
C GLY A 158 -22.00 -2.90 -10.01
N LYS A 159 -22.62 -1.74 -9.94
CA LYS A 159 -21.89 -0.47 -9.84
C LYS A 159 -21.28 -0.29 -8.44
N ILE A 160 -20.04 0.15 -8.39
CA ILE A 160 -19.38 0.54 -7.15
C ILE A 160 -19.05 2.04 -7.16
N TYR A 161 -18.86 2.62 -5.98
CA TYR A 161 -18.39 3.98 -5.83
C TYR A 161 -17.05 3.99 -5.08
N LEU A 162 -16.05 4.65 -5.65
CA LEU A 162 -14.76 4.82 -5.00
C LEU A 162 -14.81 6.05 -4.09
N ASN A 163 -14.88 5.82 -2.79
CA ASN A 163 -14.93 6.90 -1.79
C ASN A 163 -13.53 7.40 -1.43
N LYS A 164 -12.53 6.50 -1.49
CA LYS A 164 -11.13 6.83 -1.26
C LYS A 164 -10.23 5.90 -2.06
N ILE A 165 -9.17 6.47 -2.65
CA ILE A 165 -8.09 5.72 -3.26
C ILE A 165 -6.80 6.52 -3.13
N GLU A 166 -5.78 5.89 -2.57
CA GLU A 166 -4.43 6.43 -2.46
C GLU A 166 -3.47 5.57 -3.29
N SER A 167 -2.41 6.15 -3.80
CA SER A 167 -1.42 5.41 -4.60
C SER A 167 -0.44 4.59 -3.75
N ALA A 168 -0.30 4.94 -2.47
CA ALA A 168 0.59 4.25 -1.55
C ALA A 168 0.14 4.43 -0.10
N SER A 169 0.45 3.44 0.73
CA SER A 169 0.48 3.52 2.19
C SER A 169 1.84 3.03 2.64
N LEU A 170 2.46 3.72 3.59
CA LEU A 170 3.76 3.36 4.14
C LEU A 170 3.68 3.45 5.66
N ASP A 171 3.81 2.32 6.32
CA ASP A 171 3.88 2.24 7.77
C ASP A 171 5.34 2.18 8.22
N PHE A 172 5.75 3.12 9.08
CA PHE A 172 7.04 3.09 9.75
C PHE A 172 6.81 2.75 11.23
N LEU A 173 7.47 1.70 11.72
CA LEU A 173 7.23 1.20 13.07
C LEU A 173 7.62 2.20 14.17
N TYR A 174 8.70 2.93 13.95
CA TYR A 174 9.18 3.99 14.87
C TYR A 174 10.23 4.84 14.17
N GLY A 175 10.48 6.03 14.69
CA GLY A 175 11.50 6.97 14.23
C GLY A 175 11.08 8.41 14.49
N ASP A 176 12.05 9.29 14.43
CA ASP A 176 11.83 10.73 14.48
C ASP A 176 11.67 11.22 13.03
N TYR A 177 10.44 11.41 12.61
CA TYR A 177 10.12 11.84 11.24
C TYR A 177 9.63 13.28 11.21
N GLU A 178 9.92 13.96 10.12
CA GLU A 178 9.37 15.26 9.79
C GLU A 178 8.69 15.19 8.43
N LEU A 179 7.51 15.78 8.34
CA LEU A 179 6.83 16.02 7.08
C LEU A 179 7.30 17.34 6.49
N LEU A 180 7.95 17.29 5.33
CA LEU A 180 8.27 18.46 4.54
C LEU A 180 7.24 18.65 3.44
N THR A 181 6.59 19.80 3.42
CA THR A 181 5.68 20.19 2.36
C THR A 181 6.13 21.49 1.70
N PHE A 182 5.80 21.61 0.44
CA PHE A 182 6.07 22.80 -0.34
C PHE A 182 4.74 23.44 -0.74
N TYR A 183 4.41 24.53 -0.10
CA TYR A 183 3.19 25.27 -0.41
C TYR A 183 3.50 26.55 -1.16
N GLY A 184 2.50 27.21 -1.69
CA GLY A 184 2.65 28.49 -2.33
C GLY A 184 1.51 28.85 -3.27
N ARG A 185 1.69 29.97 -3.93
CA ARG A 185 0.80 30.51 -4.96
C ARG A 185 1.64 31.05 -6.10
N HIS A 186 1.02 31.45 -7.18
CA HIS A 186 1.71 32.11 -8.30
C HIS A 186 2.65 33.22 -7.82
N ALA A 187 3.90 33.18 -8.27
CA ALA A 187 5.02 34.04 -7.88
C ALA A 187 5.46 33.94 -6.39
N MET A 188 5.00 32.91 -5.66
CA MET A 188 5.42 32.59 -4.30
C MET A 188 5.41 31.05 -4.10
N GLU A 189 6.01 30.33 -5.03
CA GLU A 189 6.06 28.87 -5.03
C GLU A 189 7.17 28.35 -4.12
N ARG A 190 7.05 27.08 -3.72
CA ARG A 190 8.04 26.32 -2.95
C ARG A 190 8.43 26.89 -1.60
N ASN A 191 7.48 27.51 -0.90
CA ASN A 191 7.69 27.82 0.51
C ASN A 191 7.73 26.51 1.30
N VAL A 192 8.81 26.30 2.03
CA VAL A 192 9.01 25.06 2.79
C VAL A 192 8.28 25.13 4.12
N GLN A 193 7.45 24.14 4.39
CA GLN A 193 6.91 23.88 5.71
C GLN A 193 7.50 22.55 6.21
N ARG A 194 7.98 22.55 7.45
CA ARG A 194 8.53 21.40 8.13
C ARG A 194 7.77 21.19 9.44
N VAL A 195 7.17 20.02 9.60
CA VAL A 195 6.35 19.68 10.75
C VAL A 195 6.80 18.32 11.30
N PRO A 196 7.05 18.18 12.61
CA PRO A 196 7.31 16.87 13.19
C PRO A 196 6.08 15.98 13.06
N VAL A 197 6.28 14.73 12.68
CA VAL A 197 5.20 13.74 12.61
C VAL A 197 4.83 13.33 14.03
N VAL A 198 3.62 13.68 14.44
CA VAL A 198 3.04 13.35 15.75
C VAL A 198 1.72 12.61 15.58
N HIS A 199 1.11 12.19 16.68
CA HIS A 199 -0.21 11.56 16.64
C HIS A 199 -1.26 12.50 16.03
N GLY A 200 -2.11 11.94 15.16
CA GLY A 200 -3.17 12.66 14.46
C GLY A 200 -2.94 12.70 12.95
N THR A 201 -3.86 13.37 12.25
CA THR A 201 -3.77 13.60 10.79
C THR A 201 -3.24 15.00 10.53
N GLN A 202 -2.31 15.11 9.59
CA GLN A 202 -1.71 16.38 9.16
C GLN A 202 -1.95 16.61 7.68
#